data_927e7589fc57091e0d83c0a7836b8646
#
_entry.id   927e7589fc57091e0d83c0a7836b8646
#
_cell.length_a   1.000
_cell.length_b   1.000
_cell.length_c   1.000
_cell.angle_alpha   90.00
_cell.angle_beta   90.00
_cell.angle_gamma   90.00
#
_symmetry.space_group_name_H-M   'P 1'
#
loop_
_entity.id
_entity.type
_entity.pdbx_description
1 polymer ?
#
loop_
_entity_poly.entity_id
_entity_poly.type
_entity_poly.pdbx_seq_one_letter_code
_entity_poly.pdbx_strand_id
1 'polypeptide(L)'
;MCSLIQMAVVCCAATFVMLPSSAGEITEANWPQFRGVDATGVSLNTGLPDHWSVTENVEWKSDIAGRGWGSPVVWGDNVFVATVVNTGETEPIRKGLYFGGDRKDIPQSVHEWNLLCLDLASGQILWEKTVRTGVPTQSIHLKNSYASETPVTDGEHVYVCFGNIGLYCFDFKGEQSWSHELAAHKTRNGWGTAASPVLHGDVLYYVNDNDDHSTLLALNKRTGEKLWEVDRDEKSNWATPFIWTHPDRTEIVTAGTRAVRSYDLQGNLLWSLKGMSSITIATPYVADGLLYVSSGYVLDPTKALYAIKPGATGDLTLQDGQSSNDFIVWSSKKIAPYNPGTIVNDGRLFVLYDRGFVSCFNSKTGDPLFEAQPLNRGSEFTASPWSYDGKLFCINEDGMCSVMKAGDTLEILHTNSLAEDDVTLSTPAIAGDRLLIRTDKRVYCIRNASR
;
A
#
# COMPACT_ATOMS: atom_id res chain seq x y z
N MET A 1 82.92 9.96 -17.59
CA MET A 1 81.81 10.92 -17.41
C MET A 1 80.58 10.26 -17.99
N CYS A 2 79.74 9.70 -17.13
CA CYS A 2 78.53 9.02 -17.52
C CYS A 2 77.36 9.78 -16.86
N SER A 3 76.51 10.38 -17.68
CA SER A 3 75.40 11.22 -17.24
C SER A 3 74.17 10.33 -17.11
N LEU A 4 73.59 10.20 -15.91
CA LEU A 4 72.35 9.54 -15.64
C LEU A 4 71.18 10.52 -15.88
N ILE A 5 70.31 10.15 -16.80
CA ILE A 5 69.03 10.84 -17.01
C ILE A 5 67.99 10.14 -16.11
N GLN A 6 67.48 10.82 -15.10
CA GLN A 6 66.32 10.43 -14.30
C GLN A 6 65.05 10.76 -15.03
N MET A 7 64.26 9.75 -15.35
CA MET A 7 62.94 9.88 -15.94
C MET A 7 61.91 9.92 -14.77
N ALA A 8 61.27 11.06 -14.56
CA ALA A 8 60.21 11.21 -13.57
C ALA A 8 58.86 10.71 -14.19
N VAL A 9 58.31 9.64 -13.60
CA VAL A 9 56.99 9.17 -13.92
C VAL A 9 55.99 9.99 -13.10
N VAL A 10 55.21 10.86 -13.77
CA VAL A 10 54.07 11.57 -13.16
C VAL A 10 52.85 10.64 -13.21
N CYS A 11 52.49 10.05 -12.04
CA CYS A 11 51.24 9.38 -11.88
C CYS A 11 50.10 10.39 -11.67
N CYS A 12 49.29 10.66 -12.70
CA CYS A 12 48.03 11.34 -12.56
C CYS A 12 47.00 10.44 -11.88
N ALA A 13 46.77 10.62 -10.57
CA ALA A 13 45.63 10.04 -9.89
C ALA A 13 44.39 10.83 -10.29
N ALA A 14 43.55 10.23 -11.13
CA ALA A 14 42.20 10.74 -11.40
C ALA A 14 41.33 10.47 -10.16
N THR A 15 41.10 11.51 -9.36
CA THR A 15 40.10 11.49 -8.30
C THR A 15 38.72 11.51 -8.95
N PHE A 16 38.05 10.38 -8.96
CA PHE A 16 36.63 10.29 -9.28
C PHE A 16 35.87 10.91 -8.09
N VAL A 17 35.44 12.15 -8.26
CA VAL A 17 34.46 12.75 -7.36
C VAL A 17 33.12 12.12 -7.72
N MET A 18 32.68 11.11 -6.96
CA MET A 18 31.29 10.69 -6.96
C MET A 18 30.47 11.86 -6.40
N LEU A 19 29.75 12.56 -7.27
CA LEU A 19 28.68 13.44 -6.86
C LEU A 19 27.63 12.56 -6.19
N PRO A 20 27.12 12.92 -4.99
CA PRO A 20 26.00 12.21 -4.40
C PRO A 20 24.83 12.34 -5.38
N SER A 21 24.26 11.22 -5.81
CA SER A 21 22.97 11.17 -6.47
C SER A 21 21.97 11.81 -5.50
N SER A 22 21.40 12.94 -5.85
CA SER A 22 20.33 13.54 -5.07
C SER A 22 19.07 12.73 -5.35
N ALA A 23 18.88 11.62 -4.62
CA ALA A 23 17.53 11.11 -4.44
C ALA A 23 16.69 12.30 -3.95
N GLY A 24 15.64 12.66 -4.67
CA GLY A 24 14.82 13.81 -4.33
C GLY A 24 14.32 13.68 -2.90
N GLU A 25 14.37 14.77 -2.14
CA GLU A 25 13.93 14.77 -0.74
C GLU A 25 12.43 14.46 -0.71
N ILE A 26 12.02 13.44 0.07
CA ILE A 26 10.61 13.10 0.25
C ILE A 26 9.95 14.26 0.99
N THR A 27 9.01 14.92 0.33
CA THR A 27 8.26 16.05 0.88
C THR A 27 6.77 15.70 0.94
N GLU A 28 5.98 16.49 1.67
CA GLU A 28 4.51 16.40 1.70
C GLU A 28 3.85 16.63 0.32
N ALA A 29 4.62 17.08 -0.68
CA ALA A 29 4.17 17.18 -2.07
C ALA A 29 4.15 15.81 -2.78
N ASN A 30 4.80 14.78 -2.20
CA ASN A 30 4.95 13.46 -2.80
C ASN A 30 4.15 12.40 -2.04
N TRP A 31 3.65 11.39 -2.77
CA TRP A 31 2.97 10.21 -2.23
C TRP A 31 3.56 8.96 -2.84
N PRO A 32 4.75 8.52 -2.38
CA PRO A 32 5.62 7.61 -3.12
C PRO A 32 5.21 6.13 -3.08
N GLN A 33 4.30 5.75 -2.21
CA GLN A 33 3.89 4.36 -1.98
C GLN A 33 2.48 4.26 -1.40
N PHE A 34 2.00 3.04 -1.18
CA PHE A 34 0.71 2.78 -0.54
C PHE A 34 0.61 3.46 0.83
N ARG A 35 -0.43 4.29 1.00
CA ARG A 35 -0.70 5.10 2.21
C ARG A 35 0.37 6.15 2.54
N GLY A 36 1.17 6.58 1.55
CA GLY A 36 2.11 7.69 1.69
C GLY A 36 3.45 7.33 2.30
N VAL A 37 4.20 8.32 2.73
CA VAL A 37 5.61 8.20 3.12
C VAL A 37 5.82 7.12 4.19
N ASP A 38 5.04 7.15 5.26
CA ASP A 38 5.15 6.25 6.41
C ASP A 38 4.05 5.18 6.45
N ALA A 39 3.36 4.95 5.33
CA ALA A 39 2.23 4.03 5.20
C ALA A 39 1.10 4.29 6.22
N THR A 40 1.02 5.50 6.78
CA THR A 40 0.03 5.87 7.81
C THR A 40 -1.32 6.26 7.24
N GLY A 41 -1.35 6.80 6.01
CA GLY A 41 -2.53 7.44 5.43
C GLY A 41 -2.83 8.82 6.02
N VAL A 42 -1.93 9.38 6.81
CA VAL A 42 -2.04 10.73 7.39
C VAL A 42 -1.17 11.68 6.57
N SER A 43 -1.71 12.83 6.18
CA SER A 43 -0.95 13.93 5.61
C SER A 43 -0.94 15.13 6.55
N LEU A 44 0.21 15.79 6.64
CA LEU A 44 0.38 17.05 7.36
C LEU A 44 0.09 18.26 6.48
N ASN A 45 -0.22 18.06 5.20
CA ASN A 45 -0.63 19.12 4.29
C ASN A 45 -1.90 19.81 4.79
N THR A 46 -1.97 21.11 4.62
CA THR A 46 -3.10 21.94 5.00
C THR A 46 -3.81 22.52 3.78
N GLY A 47 -5.08 22.88 3.94
CA GLY A 47 -5.85 23.49 2.86
C GLY A 47 -6.29 22.51 1.77
N LEU A 48 -6.20 21.21 2.03
CA LEU A 48 -6.76 20.17 1.17
C LEU A 48 -8.29 20.26 1.12
N PRO A 49 -8.91 19.81 0.01
CA PRO A 49 -10.37 19.82 -0.11
C PRO A 49 -11.00 18.83 0.87
N ASP A 50 -11.96 19.29 1.64
CA ASP A 50 -12.81 18.41 2.46
C ASP A 50 -14.23 18.29 1.90
N HIS A 51 -14.57 19.12 0.93
CA HIS A 51 -15.84 19.10 0.23
C HIS A 51 -15.64 18.97 -1.28
N TRP A 52 -16.34 18.04 -1.90
CA TRP A 52 -16.40 17.85 -3.35
C TRP A 52 -17.69 17.16 -3.78
N SER A 53 -18.01 17.29 -5.04
CA SER A 53 -19.09 16.56 -5.70
C SER A 53 -18.60 16.05 -7.06
N VAL A 54 -19.49 15.59 -7.90
CA VAL A 54 -19.15 15.14 -9.28
C VAL A 54 -18.52 16.27 -10.11
N THR A 55 -18.78 17.54 -9.76
CA THR A 55 -18.31 18.72 -10.50
C THR A 55 -17.63 19.78 -9.64
N GLU A 56 -17.88 19.80 -8.33
CA GLU A 56 -17.30 20.79 -7.42
C GLU A 56 -15.94 20.31 -6.91
N ASN A 57 -14.94 21.19 -6.93
CA ASN A 57 -13.56 20.92 -6.52
C ASN A 57 -12.89 19.78 -7.28
N VAL A 58 -13.40 19.37 -8.45
CA VAL A 58 -12.75 18.45 -9.38
C VAL A 58 -11.86 19.26 -10.32
N GLU A 59 -10.54 19.27 -10.08
CA GLU A 59 -9.58 19.95 -10.95
C GLU A 59 -9.54 19.28 -12.32
N TRP A 60 -9.47 17.94 -12.32
CA TRP A 60 -9.58 17.11 -13.50
C TRP A 60 -10.06 15.68 -13.16
N LYS A 61 -10.50 14.99 -14.17
CA LYS A 61 -10.76 13.55 -14.15
C LYS A 61 -10.29 12.94 -15.46
N SER A 62 -9.59 11.81 -15.39
CA SER A 62 -9.01 11.12 -16.53
C SER A 62 -9.53 9.70 -16.59
N ASP A 63 -10.10 9.32 -17.75
CA ASP A 63 -10.53 7.95 -17.97
C ASP A 63 -9.30 7.05 -18.14
N ILE A 64 -9.31 5.91 -17.46
CA ILE A 64 -8.24 4.91 -17.47
C ILE A 64 -8.81 3.61 -18.02
N ALA A 65 -8.24 3.14 -19.11
CA ALA A 65 -8.61 1.86 -19.69
C ALA A 65 -8.27 0.70 -18.74
N GLY A 66 -9.13 -0.31 -18.68
CA GLY A 66 -8.92 -1.49 -17.86
C GLY A 66 -9.30 -1.31 -16.40
N ARG A 67 -8.79 -2.22 -15.55
CA ARG A 67 -9.12 -2.29 -14.11
C ARG A 67 -7.86 -2.39 -13.28
N GLY A 68 -7.83 -1.67 -12.15
CA GLY A 68 -6.78 -1.78 -11.14
C GLY A 68 -7.22 -1.14 -9.83
N TRP A 69 -6.80 -1.73 -8.71
CA TRP A 69 -7.11 -1.25 -7.37
C TRP A 69 -5.90 -0.67 -6.63
N GLY A 70 -4.70 -0.77 -7.23
CA GLY A 70 -3.53 -0.09 -6.71
C GLY A 70 -3.77 1.41 -6.57
N SER A 71 -3.33 2.00 -5.46
CA SER A 71 -3.42 3.45 -5.23
C SER A 71 -2.58 4.20 -6.27
N PRO A 72 -2.96 5.41 -6.69
CA PRO A 72 -2.03 6.29 -7.38
C PRO A 72 -0.80 6.57 -6.51
N VAL A 73 0.37 6.69 -7.12
CA VAL A 73 1.56 7.24 -6.46
C VAL A 73 2.01 8.51 -7.18
N VAL A 74 2.57 9.44 -6.42
CA VAL A 74 2.90 10.77 -6.94
C VAL A 74 4.31 11.14 -6.57
N TRP A 75 5.05 11.66 -7.55
CA TRP A 75 6.32 12.30 -7.31
C TRP A 75 6.52 13.49 -8.27
N GLY A 76 6.69 14.69 -7.70
CA GLY A 76 6.71 15.93 -8.48
C GLY A 76 5.42 16.08 -9.29
N ASP A 77 5.56 16.27 -10.59
CA ASP A 77 4.43 16.43 -11.52
C ASP A 77 3.90 15.12 -12.10
N ASN A 78 4.38 13.96 -11.63
CA ASN A 78 4.04 12.66 -12.21
C ASN A 78 3.11 11.86 -11.28
N VAL A 79 2.04 11.31 -11.87
CA VAL A 79 1.11 10.38 -11.22
C VAL A 79 1.21 9.02 -11.90
N PHE A 80 1.58 7.98 -11.16
CA PHE A 80 1.72 6.63 -11.69
C PHE A 80 0.54 5.75 -11.27
N VAL A 81 0.01 5.00 -12.22
CA VAL A 81 -1.16 4.13 -12.03
C VAL A 81 -0.96 2.81 -12.79
N ALA A 82 -1.13 1.69 -12.10
CA ALA A 82 -1.12 0.38 -12.72
C ALA A 82 -2.55 -0.04 -13.14
N THR A 83 -2.72 -0.65 -14.30
CA THR A 83 -4.02 -1.13 -14.79
C THR A 83 -3.87 -2.40 -15.63
N VAL A 84 -4.94 -3.16 -15.77
CA VAL A 84 -4.99 -4.32 -16.67
C VAL A 84 -6.22 -4.24 -17.56
N VAL A 85 -5.99 -4.22 -18.85
CA VAL A 85 -7.03 -4.20 -19.88
C VAL A 85 -7.34 -5.65 -20.30
N ASN A 86 -8.58 -6.06 -20.14
CA ASN A 86 -9.08 -7.31 -20.72
C ASN A 86 -9.59 -7.04 -22.14
N THR A 87 -9.00 -7.67 -23.16
CA THR A 87 -9.41 -7.49 -24.57
C THR A 87 -10.67 -8.28 -24.95
N GLY A 88 -11.14 -9.15 -24.05
CA GLY A 88 -12.38 -9.91 -24.19
C GLY A 88 -13.56 -9.27 -23.45
N GLU A 89 -14.56 -10.09 -23.13
CA GLU A 89 -15.69 -9.66 -22.34
C GLU A 89 -15.26 -9.35 -20.88
N THR A 90 -15.70 -8.20 -20.38
CA THR A 90 -15.43 -7.80 -18.99
C THR A 90 -16.64 -8.10 -18.12
N GLU A 91 -16.42 -8.78 -17.01
CA GLU A 91 -17.48 -8.96 -16.03
C GLU A 91 -17.75 -7.66 -15.24
N PRO A 92 -19.02 -7.38 -14.90
CA PRO A 92 -19.34 -6.27 -14.02
C PRO A 92 -18.62 -6.40 -12.67
N ILE A 93 -18.20 -5.27 -12.11
CA ILE A 93 -17.63 -5.21 -10.77
C ILE A 93 -18.73 -5.52 -9.78
N ARG A 94 -18.39 -6.34 -8.79
CA ARG A 94 -19.29 -6.65 -7.67
C ARG A 94 -18.88 -5.87 -6.43
N LYS A 95 -19.84 -5.22 -5.81
CA LYS A 95 -19.67 -4.52 -4.53
C LYS A 95 -20.11 -5.42 -3.37
N GLY A 96 -19.59 -5.16 -2.18
CA GLY A 96 -20.03 -5.83 -0.96
C GLY A 96 -19.08 -6.90 -0.44
N LEU A 97 -19.39 -7.45 0.73
CA LEU A 97 -18.71 -8.59 1.33
C LEU A 97 -19.36 -9.88 0.82
N TYR A 98 -18.57 -10.75 0.22
CA TYR A 98 -19.02 -12.05 -0.23
C TYR A 98 -18.47 -13.15 0.69
N PHE A 99 -19.36 -14.11 0.98
CA PHE A 99 -18.95 -15.42 1.45
C PHE A 99 -18.72 -16.32 0.22
N GLY A 100 -17.48 -16.63 -0.09
CA GLY A 100 -17.09 -17.30 -1.31
C GLY A 100 -16.42 -16.31 -2.28
N GLY A 101 -16.80 -16.30 -3.53
CA GLY A 101 -16.12 -15.55 -4.59
C GLY A 101 -14.95 -16.33 -5.15
N ASP A 102 -14.91 -17.64 -4.83
CA ASP A 102 -13.93 -18.57 -5.36
C ASP A 102 -14.08 -18.66 -6.86
N ARG A 103 -13.00 -18.46 -7.57
CA ARG A 103 -12.91 -18.71 -8.99
C ARG A 103 -11.92 -19.83 -9.21
N LYS A 104 -12.40 -20.88 -9.87
CA LYS A 104 -11.55 -21.98 -10.31
C LYS A 104 -11.09 -21.79 -11.75
N ASP A 105 -11.83 -20.99 -12.52
CA ASP A 105 -11.59 -20.81 -13.92
C ASP A 105 -10.70 -19.59 -14.16
N ILE A 106 -9.62 -19.81 -14.88
CA ILE A 106 -8.72 -18.75 -15.35
C ILE A 106 -9.35 -18.14 -16.59
N PRO A 107 -9.44 -16.81 -16.72
CA PRO A 107 -9.91 -16.16 -17.94
C PRO A 107 -9.10 -16.62 -19.15
N GLN A 108 -9.76 -16.87 -20.26
CA GLN A 108 -9.10 -17.30 -21.51
C GLN A 108 -8.84 -16.13 -22.47
N SER A 109 -9.34 -14.95 -22.17
CA SER A 109 -9.09 -13.74 -22.93
C SER A 109 -7.68 -13.19 -22.72
N VAL A 110 -7.16 -12.53 -23.72
CA VAL A 110 -5.89 -11.83 -23.63
C VAL A 110 -6.06 -10.60 -22.75
N HIS A 111 -5.08 -10.36 -21.89
CA HIS A 111 -4.99 -9.19 -21.03
C HIS A 111 -3.70 -8.43 -21.34
N GLU A 112 -3.73 -7.13 -21.11
CA GLU A 112 -2.58 -6.23 -21.24
C GLU A 112 -2.34 -5.58 -19.87
N TRP A 113 -1.16 -5.80 -19.29
CA TRP A 113 -0.72 -5.23 -18.02
C TRP A 113 0.03 -3.95 -18.30
N ASN A 114 -0.50 -2.82 -17.82
CA ASN A 114 -0.04 -1.50 -18.18
C ASN A 114 0.35 -0.68 -16.95
N LEU A 115 1.42 0.09 -17.09
CA LEU A 115 1.78 1.20 -16.20
C LEU A 115 1.57 2.50 -16.96
N LEU A 116 0.85 3.44 -16.34
CA LEU A 116 0.59 4.77 -16.88
C LEU A 116 1.28 5.83 -16.04
N CYS A 117 1.72 6.89 -16.69
CA CYS A 117 2.10 8.15 -16.06
C CYS A 117 1.16 9.25 -16.54
N LEU A 118 0.57 9.97 -15.60
CA LEU A 118 -0.26 11.15 -15.87
C LEU A 118 0.44 12.40 -15.34
N ASP A 119 0.19 13.52 -16.00
CA ASP A 119 0.57 14.85 -15.49
C ASP A 119 -0.33 15.25 -14.32
N LEU A 120 0.26 15.60 -13.19
CA LEU A 120 -0.46 15.93 -11.96
C LEU A 120 -1.36 17.17 -12.10
N ALA A 121 -0.96 18.15 -12.92
CA ALA A 121 -1.70 19.39 -13.06
C ALA A 121 -2.90 19.27 -14.01
N SER A 122 -2.84 18.40 -15.02
CA SER A 122 -3.85 18.32 -16.07
C SER A 122 -4.57 16.97 -16.16
N GLY A 123 -4.02 15.91 -15.56
CA GLY A 123 -4.50 14.55 -15.69
C GLY A 123 -4.24 13.93 -17.07
N GLN A 124 -3.50 14.59 -17.96
CA GLN A 124 -3.16 14.03 -19.26
C GLN A 124 -2.24 12.82 -19.11
N ILE A 125 -2.53 11.75 -19.85
CA ILE A 125 -1.62 10.59 -19.91
C ILE A 125 -0.39 11.02 -20.70
N LEU A 126 0.76 11.09 -20.03
CA LEU A 126 2.06 11.41 -20.63
C LEU A 126 2.62 10.21 -21.40
N TRP A 127 2.45 9.02 -20.82
CA TRP A 127 2.81 7.76 -21.45
C TRP A 127 2.06 6.58 -20.81
N GLU A 128 1.93 5.52 -21.57
CA GLU A 128 1.41 4.21 -21.16
C GLU A 128 2.36 3.13 -21.67
N LYS A 129 2.73 2.19 -20.80
CA LYS A 129 3.65 1.08 -21.14
C LYS A 129 3.01 -0.26 -20.80
N THR A 130 2.85 -1.09 -21.82
CA THR A 130 2.44 -2.48 -21.66
C THR A 130 3.65 -3.32 -21.29
N VAL A 131 3.67 -3.88 -20.10
CA VAL A 131 4.77 -4.74 -19.60
C VAL A 131 4.58 -6.19 -20.01
N ARG A 132 3.32 -6.61 -20.23
CA ARG A 132 2.97 -7.96 -20.67
C ARG A 132 1.65 -7.95 -21.43
N THR A 133 1.57 -8.81 -22.47
CA THR A 133 0.33 -9.18 -23.15
C THR A 133 0.20 -10.70 -23.11
N GLY A 134 -0.95 -11.21 -22.72
CA GLY A 134 -1.20 -12.66 -22.69
C GLY A 134 -2.42 -13.06 -21.89
N VAL A 135 -2.65 -14.34 -21.76
CA VAL A 135 -3.71 -14.91 -20.91
C VAL A 135 -3.20 -14.95 -19.48
N PRO A 136 -4.00 -14.58 -18.46
CA PRO A 136 -3.62 -14.72 -17.07
C PRO A 136 -3.25 -16.16 -16.71
N THR A 137 -2.29 -16.31 -15.82
CA THR A 137 -1.83 -17.64 -15.33
C THR A 137 -2.62 -18.13 -14.13
N GLN A 138 -3.38 -17.24 -13.48
CA GLN A 138 -4.15 -17.51 -12.26
C GLN A 138 -5.52 -16.83 -12.33
N SER A 139 -6.47 -17.36 -11.59
CA SER A 139 -7.72 -16.66 -11.31
C SER A 139 -7.54 -15.57 -10.24
N ILE A 140 -8.54 -14.71 -10.12
CA ILE A 140 -8.61 -13.68 -9.06
C ILE A 140 -9.99 -13.70 -8.41
N HIS A 141 -10.11 -13.20 -7.17
CA HIS A 141 -11.40 -12.97 -6.52
C HIS A 141 -12.29 -12.05 -7.36
N LEU A 142 -13.62 -12.22 -7.28
CA LEU A 142 -14.61 -11.42 -8.01
C LEU A 142 -14.44 -9.90 -7.84
N LYS A 143 -13.94 -9.47 -6.68
CA LYS A 143 -13.65 -8.06 -6.36
C LYS A 143 -12.22 -7.65 -6.68
N ASN A 144 -11.30 -8.60 -6.87
CA ASN A 144 -9.89 -8.29 -7.13
C ASN A 144 -9.67 -7.81 -8.56
N SER A 145 -8.48 -7.34 -8.84
CA SER A 145 -7.98 -7.03 -10.18
C SER A 145 -6.60 -7.65 -10.36
N TYR A 146 -6.11 -7.74 -11.59
CA TYR A 146 -4.74 -8.15 -11.88
C TYR A 146 -3.72 -7.00 -11.71
N ALA A 147 -4.16 -5.85 -11.17
CA ALA A 147 -3.35 -4.68 -10.82
C ALA A 147 -3.83 -4.09 -9.49
N SER A 148 -3.79 -4.89 -8.44
CA SER A 148 -4.18 -4.46 -7.09
C SER A 148 -2.99 -3.99 -6.25
N GLU A 149 -1.78 -4.31 -6.68
CA GLU A 149 -0.54 -3.82 -6.10
C GLU A 149 -0.36 -2.33 -6.42
N THR A 150 -0.02 -1.56 -5.42
CA THR A 150 0.33 -0.13 -5.58
C THR A 150 1.78 -0.02 -6.04
N PRO A 151 2.10 0.76 -7.08
CA PRO A 151 3.47 1.07 -7.44
C PRO A 151 4.23 1.75 -6.29
N VAL A 152 5.55 1.80 -6.37
CA VAL A 152 6.39 2.59 -5.46
C VAL A 152 7.41 3.37 -6.28
N THR A 153 7.81 4.57 -5.79
CA THR A 153 8.79 5.42 -6.48
C THR A 153 9.82 5.97 -5.51
N ASP A 154 11.04 6.19 -6.00
CA ASP A 154 12.14 6.82 -5.26
C ASP A 154 12.47 8.24 -5.77
N GLY A 155 11.68 8.76 -6.72
CA GLY A 155 11.87 10.07 -7.32
C GLY A 155 12.73 10.07 -8.60
N GLU A 156 13.36 8.94 -8.91
CA GLU A 156 14.10 8.74 -10.17
C GLU A 156 13.43 7.66 -11.02
N HIS A 157 12.90 6.63 -10.37
CA HIS A 157 12.24 5.48 -10.99
C HIS A 157 10.91 5.18 -10.34
N VAL A 158 10.03 4.52 -11.09
CA VAL A 158 8.82 3.88 -10.61
C VAL A 158 8.94 2.37 -10.74
N TYR A 159 8.54 1.68 -9.68
CA TYR A 159 8.57 0.22 -9.60
C TYR A 159 7.14 -0.29 -9.51
N VAL A 160 6.74 -1.16 -10.42
CA VAL A 160 5.41 -1.77 -10.43
C VAL A 160 5.52 -3.28 -10.28
N CYS A 161 4.65 -3.83 -9.46
CA CYS A 161 4.47 -5.26 -9.32
C CYS A 161 3.14 -5.68 -9.93
N PHE A 162 3.16 -6.78 -10.67
CA PHE A 162 1.97 -7.52 -11.06
C PHE A 162 2.16 -8.95 -10.56
N GLY A 163 1.59 -9.26 -9.43
CA GLY A 163 1.80 -10.43 -8.56
C GLY A 163 2.26 -11.69 -9.24
N ASN A 164 1.60 -12.48 -9.96
CA ASN A 164 2.08 -13.72 -10.58
C ASN A 164 2.77 -13.53 -11.94
N ILE A 165 3.32 -12.35 -12.20
CA ILE A 165 3.97 -12.01 -13.47
C ILE A 165 5.38 -11.48 -13.23
N GLY A 166 5.52 -10.37 -12.49
CA GLY A 166 6.84 -9.80 -12.31
C GLY A 166 6.84 -8.41 -11.68
N LEU A 167 8.06 -7.98 -11.38
CA LEU A 167 8.42 -6.64 -10.95
C LEU A 167 9.11 -5.92 -12.11
N TYR A 168 8.75 -4.67 -12.34
CA TYR A 168 9.26 -3.86 -13.44
C TYR A 168 9.67 -2.50 -12.92
N CYS A 169 10.77 -1.97 -13.48
CA CYS A 169 11.29 -0.65 -13.18
C CYS A 169 11.32 0.21 -14.42
N PHE A 170 10.82 1.43 -14.31
CA PHE A 170 10.83 2.44 -15.38
C PHE A 170 11.40 3.75 -14.85
N ASP A 171 12.08 4.49 -15.72
CA ASP A 171 12.35 5.89 -15.46
C ASP A 171 11.07 6.74 -15.65
N PHE A 172 11.10 8.02 -15.29
CA PHE A 172 9.93 8.89 -15.41
C PHE A 172 9.56 9.25 -16.87
N LYS A 173 10.40 8.90 -17.85
CA LYS A 173 10.08 9.01 -19.28
C LYS A 173 9.39 7.75 -19.84
N GLY A 174 9.25 6.73 -18.99
CA GLY A 174 8.64 5.45 -19.35
C GLY A 174 9.60 4.50 -20.06
N GLU A 175 10.91 4.70 -19.93
CA GLU A 175 11.87 3.73 -20.43
C GLU A 175 12.12 2.63 -19.37
N GLN A 176 11.95 1.38 -19.76
CA GLN A 176 12.14 0.24 -18.87
C GLN A 176 13.62 0.03 -18.55
N SER A 177 13.99 0.14 -17.28
CA SER A 177 15.35 -0.11 -16.80
C SER A 177 15.63 -1.59 -16.62
N TRP A 178 14.69 -2.32 -16.00
CA TRP A 178 14.80 -3.76 -15.78
C TRP A 178 13.41 -4.41 -15.54
N SER A 179 13.40 -5.73 -15.60
CA SER A 179 12.28 -6.57 -15.14
C SER A 179 12.82 -7.79 -14.39
N HIS A 180 12.03 -8.26 -13.41
CA HIS A 180 12.28 -9.47 -12.66
C HIS A 180 11.00 -10.33 -12.68
N GLU A 181 11.07 -11.49 -13.34
CA GLU A 181 9.92 -12.39 -13.46
C GLU A 181 9.60 -13.04 -12.11
N LEU A 182 8.33 -13.14 -11.79
CA LEU A 182 7.82 -13.87 -10.65
C LEU A 182 7.14 -15.16 -11.12
N ALA A 183 7.40 -16.26 -10.41
CA ALA A 183 6.70 -17.50 -10.64
C ALA A 183 5.21 -17.34 -10.27
N ALA A 184 4.35 -17.97 -11.06
CA ALA A 184 2.92 -18.03 -10.75
C ALA A 184 2.66 -19.09 -9.69
N HIS A 185 2.14 -18.67 -8.54
CA HIS A 185 1.80 -19.53 -7.41
C HIS A 185 0.30 -19.52 -7.13
N LYS A 186 -0.21 -20.63 -6.64
CA LYS A 186 -1.61 -20.72 -6.20
C LYS A 186 -1.85 -19.80 -5.01
N THR A 187 -2.92 -19.05 -5.06
CA THR A 187 -3.40 -18.29 -3.92
C THR A 187 -4.66 -18.95 -3.35
N ARG A 188 -4.94 -18.67 -2.07
CA ARG A 188 -6.13 -19.19 -1.37
C ARG A 188 -7.38 -18.96 -2.22
N ASN A 189 -8.09 -20.03 -2.52
CA ASN A 189 -9.32 -20.02 -3.32
C ASN A 189 -9.19 -19.36 -4.71
N GLY A 190 -7.98 -19.21 -5.24
CA GLY A 190 -7.73 -18.48 -6.48
C GLY A 190 -8.02 -16.99 -6.40
N TRP A 191 -7.78 -16.34 -5.25
CA TRP A 191 -8.13 -14.94 -5.04
C TRP A 191 -7.12 -13.93 -5.60
N GLY A 192 -5.98 -14.38 -6.10
CA GLY A 192 -4.94 -13.52 -6.66
C GLY A 192 -4.09 -12.83 -5.60
N THR A 193 -3.36 -11.82 -6.00
CA THR A 193 -2.36 -11.08 -5.21
C THR A 193 -2.77 -9.65 -4.96
N ALA A 194 -2.12 -8.94 -4.03
CA ALA A 194 -2.29 -7.51 -3.80
C ALA A 194 -1.17 -6.89 -2.94
N ALA A 195 -0.21 -7.68 -2.43
CA ALA A 195 0.91 -7.14 -1.65
C ALA A 195 1.78 -6.26 -2.55
N SER A 196 2.01 -5.02 -2.15
CA SER A 196 2.79 -4.05 -2.91
C SER A 196 4.29 -4.15 -2.55
N PRO A 197 5.20 -3.80 -3.47
CA PRO A 197 6.61 -3.66 -3.15
C PRO A 197 6.86 -2.43 -2.27
N VAL A 198 7.96 -2.44 -1.51
CA VAL A 198 8.43 -1.29 -0.72
C VAL A 198 9.91 -1.07 -0.94
N LEU A 199 10.36 0.17 -0.74
CA LEU A 199 11.75 0.59 -0.92
C LEU A 199 12.40 0.96 0.40
N HIS A 200 13.67 0.58 0.55
CA HIS A 200 14.54 1.16 1.57
C HIS A 200 15.99 1.21 1.07
N GLY A 201 16.58 2.40 1.07
CA GLY A 201 17.91 2.61 0.51
C GLY A 201 17.99 2.21 -0.98
N ASP A 202 18.90 1.31 -1.31
CA ASP A 202 19.08 0.77 -2.65
C ASP A 202 18.37 -0.58 -2.90
N VAL A 203 17.45 -0.96 -2.02
CA VAL A 203 16.78 -2.27 -2.06
C VAL A 203 15.27 -2.13 -2.21
N LEU A 204 14.70 -2.95 -3.10
CA LEU A 204 13.27 -3.18 -3.24
C LEU A 204 12.93 -4.50 -2.57
N TYR A 205 11.95 -4.48 -1.66
CA TYR A 205 11.46 -5.66 -0.94
C TYR A 205 10.06 -6.01 -1.42
N TYR A 206 9.80 -7.30 -1.57
CA TYR A 206 8.50 -7.82 -1.96
C TYR A 206 8.16 -9.11 -1.19
N VAL A 207 6.96 -9.17 -0.64
CA VAL A 207 6.41 -10.38 -0.02
C VAL A 207 5.51 -11.09 -1.02
N ASN A 208 5.84 -12.34 -1.33
CA ASN A 208 5.03 -13.22 -2.16
C ASN A 208 4.50 -14.38 -1.31
N ASP A 209 3.50 -14.09 -0.48
CA ASP A 209 2.86 -15.12 0.35
C ASP A 209 1.72 -15.80 -0.43
N ASN A 210 1.80 -17.11 -0.56
CA ASN A 210 0.91 -17.93 -1.39
C ASN A 210 0.75 -19.34 -0.79
N ASP A 211 -0.04 -20.20 -1.42
CA ASP A 211 -0.31 -21.54 -0.89
C ASP A 211 0.73 -22.59 -1.28
N ASP A 212 1.61 -22.27 -2.24
CA ASP A 212 2.66 -23.19 -2.74
C ASP A 212 3.99 -22.92 -2.02
N HIS A 213 4.58 -21.74 -2.24
CA HIS A 213 5.92 -21.38 -1.77
C HIS A 213 5.99 -19.88 -1.45
N SER A 214 5.82 -19.54 -0.19
CA SER A 214 5.85 -18.16 0.28
C SER A 214 7.28 -17.67 0.49
N THR A 215 7.58 -16.45 0.02
CA THR A 215 8.91 -15.84 0.12
C THR A 215 8.88 -14.37 0.48
N LEU A 216 9.98 -13.89 1.06
CA LEU A 216 10.35 -12.48 1.13
C LEU A 216 11.59 -12.28 0.25
N LEU A 217 11.45 -11.42 -0.76
CA LEU A 217 12.43 -11.15 -1.80
C LEU A 217 13.04 -9.77 -1.61
N ALA A 218 14.36 -9.66 -1.79
CA ALA A 218 15.08 -8.40 -1.88
C ALA A 218 15.82 -8.28 -3.21
N LEU A 219 15.56 -7.20 -3.93
CA LEU A 219 16.20 -6.89 -5.21
C LEU A 219 17.02 -5.61 -5.11
N ASN A 220 18.13 -5.55 -5.82
CA ASN A 220 18.79 -4.27 -6.09
C ASN A 220 17.84 -3.40 -6.93
N LYS A 221 17.43 -2.25 -6.41
CA LYS A 221 16.43 -1.41 -7.06
C LYS A 221 16.88 -0.85 -8.41
N ARG A 222 18.20 -0.74 -8.67
CA ARG A 222 18.78 -0.19 -9.91
C ARG A 222 18.89 -1.24 -11.02
N THR A 223 19.15 -2.51 -10.66
CA THR A 223 19.45 -3.57 -11.64
C THR A 223 18.36 -4.65 -11.71
N GLY A 224 17.49 -4.77 -10.72
CA GLY A 224 16.52 -5.87 -10.60
C GLY A 224 17.15 -7.21 -10.19
N GLU A 225 18.46 -7.25 -9.90
CA GLU A 225 19.14 -8.46 -9.46
C GLU A 225 18.70 -8.86 -8.05
N LYS A 226 18.46 -10.16 -7.88
CA LYS A 226 18.14 -10.73 -6.57
C LYS A 226 19.35 -10.67 -5.64
N LEU A 227 19.20 -9.92 -4.54
CA LEU A 227 20.20 -9.86 -3.47
C LEU A 227 20.07 -11.06 -2.54
N TRP A 228 18.85 -11.34 -2.13
CA TRP A 228 18.51 -12.51 -1.31
C TRP A 228 17.01 -12.84 -1.41
N GLU A 229 16.66 -14.02 -0.98
CA GLU A 229 15.29 -14.50 -0.86
C GLU A 229 15.21 -15.42 0.37
N VAL A 230 14.17 -15.25 1.17
CA VAL A 230 13.92 -16.03 2.39
C VAL A 230 12.61 -16.76 2.26
N ASP A 231 12.67 -18.08 2.48
CA ASP A 231 11.46 -18.91 2.59
C ASP A 231 10.66 -18.54 3.83
N ARG A 232 9.34 -18.45 3.67
CA ARG A 232 8.41 -18.08 4.73
C ARG A 232 7.45 -19.22 4.99
N ASP A 233 7.32 -19.63 6.25
CA ASP A 233 6.25 -20.55 6.68
C ASP A 233 4.92 -19.79 6.77
N GLU A 234 4.39 -19.40 5.61
CA GLU A 234 3.14 -18.65 5.46
C GLU A 234 2.21 -19.29 4.43
N LYS A 235 0.97 -18.83 4.43
CA LYS A 235 -0.04 -19.05 3.42
C LYS A 235 -0.48 -17.73 2.82
N SER A 236 -1.30 -17.80 1.78
CA SER A 236 -1.78 -16.61 1.07
C SER A 236 -2.25 -15.52 2.02
N ASN A 237 -1.64 -14.35 1.89
CA ASN A 237 -2.10 -13.10 2.48
C ASN A 237 -1.83 -11.94 1.50
N TRP A 238 -2.34 -10.77 1.81
CA TRP A 238 -2.36 -9.63 0.88
C TRP A 238 -1.75 -8.37 1.48
N ALA A 239 -1.17 -8.48 2.68
CA ALA A 239 -0.58 -7.34 3.37
C ALA A 239 0.75 -6.91 2.71
N THR A 240 0.87 -5.64 2.42
CA THR A 240 2.13 -5.02 2.00
C THR A 240 3.12 -5.03 3.17
N PRO A 241 4.41 -5.36 2.99
CA PRO A 241 5.41 -5.25 4.04
C PRO A 241 5.62 -3.79 4.45
N PHE A 242 6.14 -3.58 5.64
CA PHE A 242 6.42 -2.25 6.18
C PHE A 242 7.88 -2.13 6.62
N ILE A 243 8.54 -1.05 6.24
CA ILE A 243 9.91 -0.76 6.69
C ILE A 243 9.82 0.07 7.97
N TRP A 244 10.20 -0.53 9.08
CA TRP A 244 10.19 0.12 10.38
C TRP A 244 11.58 0.57 10.80
N THR A 245 11.83 1.86 10.72
CA THR A 245 13.06 2.47 11.21
C THR A 245 12.84 3.05 12.60
N HIS A 246 13.65 2.66 13.56
CA HIS A 246 13.64 3.14 14.92
C HIS A 246 15.08 3.23 15.47
N PRO A 247 15.33 3.84 16.65
CA PRO A 247 16.69 4.11 17.13
C PRO A 247 17.61 2.89 17.22
N ASP A 248 17.06 1.70 17.45
CA ASP A 248 17.87 0.49 17.63
C ASP A 248 18.27 -0.13 16.29
N ARG A 249 17.38 -0.09 15.27
CA ARG A 249 17.60 -0.70 13.93
C ARG A 249 16.49 -0.37 12.94
N THR A 250 16.69 -0.78 11.68
CA THR A 250 15.64 -0.84 10.65
C THR A 250 15.20 -2.30 10.45
N GLU A 251 13.90 -2.52 10.37
CA GLU A 251 13.27 -3.84 10.25
C GLU A 251 12.31 -3.88 9.08
N ILE A 252 12.14 -5.08 8.49
CA ILE A 252 11.11 -5.39 7.50
C ILE A 252 10.00 -6.15 8.23
N VAL A 253 8.87 -5.50 8.48
CA VAL A 253 7.73 -6.12 9.15
C VAL A 253 6.75 -6.66 8.12
N THR A 254 6.39 -7.93 8.24
CA THR A 254 5.46 -8.63 7.36
C THR A 254 4.31 -9.20 8.18
N ALA A 255 3.09 -8.82 7.86
CA ALA A 255 1.91 -9.42 8.47
C ALA A 255 1.47 -10.64 7.65
N GLY A 256 1.28 -11.76 8.33
CA GLY A 256 0.89 -13.03 7.70
C GLY A 256 -0.24 -13.74 8.44
N THR A 257 -0.80 -14.78 7.85
CA THR A 257 -1.88 -15.57 8.45
C THR A 257 -1.40 -16.39 9.64
N ARG A 258 -0.20 -16.94 9.58
CA ARG A 258 0.38 -17.72 10.66
C ARG A 258 1.06 -16.87 11.70
N ALA A 259 1.78 -15.84 11.26
CA ALA A 259 2.45 -14.92 12.15
C ALA A 259 2.76 -13.58 11.49
N VAL A 260 2.80 -12.53 12.28
CA VAL A 260 3.60 -11.34 11.98
C VAL A 260 5.05 -11.71 12.18
N ARG A 261 5.92 -11.32 11.26
CA ARG A 261 7.38 -11.52 11.37
C ARG A 261 8.11 -10.24 11.05
N SER A 262 9.17 -10.01 11.78
CA SER A 262 10.13 -8.96 11.47
C SER A 262 11.48 -9.57 11.11
N TYR A 263 12.09 -8.97 10.09
CA TYR A 263 13.40 -9.37 9.59
C TYR A 263 14.34 -8.16 9.61
N ASP A 264 15.64 -8.41 9.73
CA ASP A 264 16.63 -7.40 9.42
C ASP A 264 16.74 -7.17 7.89
N LEU A 265 17.52 -6.19 7.47
CA LEU A 265 17.69 -5.87 6.05
C LEU A 265 18.44 -6.96 5.27
N GLN A 266 19.00 -7.95 5.94
CA GLN A 266 19.66 -9.14 5.36
C GLN A 266 18.75 -10.37 5.30
N GLY A 267 17.48 -10.25 5.78
CA GLY A 267 16.50 -11.33 5.76
C GLY A 267 16.54 -12.25 6.98
N ASN A 268 17.34 -11.95 8.01
CA ASN A 268 17.35 -12.74 9.24
C ASN A 268 16.12 -12.41 10.10
N LEU A 269 15.45 -13.44 10.62
CA LEU A 269 14.28 -13.29 11.48
C LEU A 269 14.69 -12.67 12.83
N LEU A 270 14.06 -11.57 13.20
CA LEU A 270 14.29 -10.86 14.47
C LEU A 270 13.27 -11.25 15.53
N TRP A 271 12.00 -11.25 15.18
CA TRP A 271 10.89 -11.65 16.06
C TRP A 271 9.69 -12.16 15.26
N SER A 272 8.81 -12.87 15.98
CA SER A 272 7.53 -13.33 15.45
C SER A 272 6.41 -13.16 16.45
N LEU A 273 5.15 -13.05 15.96
CA LEU A 273 3.95 -12.91 16.77
C LEU A 273 2.80 -13.70 16.12
N LYS A 274 2.30 -14.72 16.82
CA LYS A 274 1.11 -15.48 16.39
C LYS A 274 -0.17 -14.85 16.92
N GLY A 275 -1.31 -15.28 16.37
CA GLY A 275 -2.64 -14.85 16.84
C GLY A 275 -3.36 -13.90 15.88
N MET A 276 -2.93 -13.84 14.63
CA MET A 276 -3.65 -13.15 13.55
C MET A 276 -4.87 -13.96 13.09
N SER A 277 -5.78 -13.36 12.33
CA SER A 277 -6.86 -14.08 11.66
C SER A 277 -6.34 -14.87 10.45
N SER A 278 -7.15 -15.77 9.90
CA SER A 278 -6.75 -16.65 8.81
C SER A 278 -6.59 -15.96 7.44
N ILE A 279 -6.88 -14.67 7.35
CA ILE A 279 -6.63 -13.81 6.18
C ILE A 279 -6.17 -12.45 6.68
N THR A 280 -5.01 -12.03 6.17
CA THR A 280 -4.39 -10.76 6.54
C THR A 280 -4.28 -9.87 5.29
N ILE A 281 -4.77 -8.63 5.40
CA ILE A 281 -4.80 -7.66 4.30
C ILE A 281 -4.12 -6.35 4.74
N ALA A 282 -4.40 -5.91 5.97
CA ALA A 282 -3.94 -4.62 6.46
C ALA A 282 -2.41 -4.55 6.55
N THR A 283 -1.85 -3.49 5.97
CA THR A 283 -0.42 -3.16 6.07
C THR A 283 -0.08 -2.70 7.48
N PRO A 284 1.01 -3.20 8.10
CA PRO A 284 1.56 -2.64 9.32
C PRO A 284 1.98 -1.18 9.12
N TYR A 285 1.91 -0.36 10.18
CA TYR A 285 2.39 1.02 10.16
C TYR A 285 2.79 1.49 11.56
N VAL A 286 3.52 2.58 11.64
CA VAL A 286 3.97 3.17 12.90
C VAL A 286 3.30 4.52 13.12
N ALA A 287 2.79 4.72 14.32
CA ALA A 287 2.32 6.02 14.80
C ALA A 287 2.51 6.11 16.32
N ASP A 288 2.70 7.31 16.85
CA ASP A 288 2.90 7.56 18.28
C ASP A 288 4.01 6.72 18.92
N GLY A 289 5.02 6.30 18.11
CA GLY A 289 6.14 5.46 18.54
C GLY A 289 5.83 3.97 18.69
N LEU A 290 4.64 3.52 18.27
CA LEU A 290 4.21 2.12 18.30
C LEU A 290 3.94 1.59 16.90
N LEU A 291 4.28 0.33 16.66
CA LEU A 291 3.90 -0.42 15.47
C LEU A 291 2.51 -1.01 15.67
N TYR A 292 1.60 -0.73 14.73
CA TYR A 292 0.25 -1.29 14.70
C TYR A 292 0.15 -2.39 13.65
N VAL A 293 -0.36 -3.54 14.07
CA VAL A 293 -0.62 -4.69 13.18
C VAL A 293 -2.04 -5.18 13.42
N SER A 294 -2.81 -5.38 12.35
CA SER A 294 -4.20 -5.78 12.46
C SER A 294 -4.60 -6.84 11.44
N SER A 295 -5.59 -7.68 11.79
CA SER A 295 -6.16 -8.69 10.92
C SER A 295 -7.53 -9.12 11.43
N GLY A 296 -8.57 -8.96 10.61
CA GLY A 296 -9.95 -9.14 11.06
C GLY A 296 -10.86 -9.88 10.08
N TYR A 297 -10.41 -11.02 9.48
CA TYR A 297 -11.23 -11.76 8.53
C TYR A 297 -12.63 -12.06 9.08
N VAL A 298 -13.66 -11.78 8.28
CA VAL A 298 -15.06 -11.76 8.72
C VAL A 298 -15.56 -13.10 9.27
N LEU A 299 -15.05 -14.23 8.77
CA LEU A 299 -15.44 -15.57 9.21
C LEU A 299 -14.68 -16.07 10.45
N ASP A 300 -13.61 -15.38 10.85
CA ASP A 300 -12.83 -15.78 12.02
C ASP A 300 -13.38 -15.15 13.31
N PRO A 301 -13.31 -15.84 14.43
CA PRO A 301 -13.64 -15.24 15.72
C PRO A 301 -12.61 -14.21 16.17
N THR A 302 -11.37 -14.32 15.66
CA THR A 302 -10.26 -13.42 16.00
C THR A 302 -10.23 -12.22 15.07
N LYS A 303 -10.29 -11.02 15.66
CA LYS A 303 -10.13 -9.71 15.03
C LYS A 303 -8.96 -9.00 15.68
N ALA A 304 -7.75 -9.50 15.42
CA ALA A 304 -6.55 -9.14 16.16
C ALA A 304 -6.03 -7.75 15.80
N LEU A 305 -5.71 -6.96 16.81
CA LEU A 305 -4.96 -5.72 16.71
C LEU A 305 -3.93 -5.66 17.83
N TYR A 306 -2.69 -5.33 17.50
CA TYR A 306 -1.57 -5.23 18.41
C TYR A 306 -0.89 -3.88 18.28
N ALA A 307 -0.49 -3.29 19.39
CA ALA A 307 0.41 -2.13 19.47
C ALA A 307 1.74 -2.57 20.08
N ILE A 308 2.81 -2.49 19.30
CA ILE A 308 4.13 -3.08 19.62
C ILE A 308 5.17 -1.97 19.69
N LYS A 309 5.98 -1.95 20.74
CA LYS A 309 7.09 -1.00 20.88
C LYS A 309 8.37 -1.49 20.20
N PRO A 310 9.27 -0.58 19.82
CA PRO A 310 10.53 -0.92 19.17
C PRO A 310 11.43 -1.80 20.04
N GLY A 311 12.42 -2.44 19.41
CA GLY A 311 13.41 -3.26 20.07
C GLY A 311 13.00 -4.71 20.36
N ALA A 312 11.84 -5.15 19.84
CA ALA A 312 11.31 -6.50 20.04
C ALA A 312 12.24 -7.59 19.46
N THR A 313 12.35 -8.72 20.17
CA THR A 313 13.14 -9.89 19.76
C THR A 313 12.45 -11.20 20.15
N GLY A 314 12.67 -12.28 19.39
CA GLY A 314 12.18 -13.62 19.72
C GLY A 314 10.69 -13.83 19.45
N ASP A 315 10.03 -14.65 20.24
CA ASP A 315 8.61 -14.94 20.10
C ASP A 315 7.78 -14.03 21.04
N LEU A 316 6.99 -13.14 20.43
CA LEU A 316 6.14 -12.18 21.16
C LEU A 316 4.73 -12.74 21.46
N THR A 317 4.46 -13.98 21.11
CA THR A 317 3.12 -14.56 21.18
C THR A 317 2.58 -14.52 22.62
N LEU A 318 1.42 -13.88 22.78
CA LEU A 318 0.76 -13.76 24.08
C LEU A 318 0.20 -15.11 24.53
N GLN A 319 0.35 -15.41 25.79
CA GLN A 319 -0.31 -16.56 26.42
C GLN A 319 -1.81 -16.30 26.57
N ASP A 320 -2.59 -17.37 26.78
CA ASP A 320 -4.03 -17.25 26.97
C ASP A 320 -4.36 -16.33 28.16
N GLY A 321 -5.27 -15.41 27.92
CA GLY A 321 -5.70 -14.41 28.90
C GLY A 321 -4.80 -13.16 29.00
N GLN A 322 -3.65 -13.13 28.33
CA GLN A 322 -2.81 -11.93 28.27
C GLN A 322 -3.25 -10.99 27.14
N SER A 323 -3.13 -9.68 27.37
CA SER A 323 -3.32 -8.62 26.38
C SER A 323 -2.06 -7.77 26.14
N SER A 324 -1.00 -8.01 26.91
CA SER A 324 0.28 -7.30 26.85
C SER A 324 1.44 -8.18 27.33
N ASN A 325 2.66 -7.80 26.99
CA ASN A 325 3.92 -8.34 27.50
C ASN A 325 5.02 -7.26 27.44
N ASP A 326 6.30 -7.63 27.53
CA ASP A 326 7.42 -6.68 27.50
C ASP A 326 7.44 -5.81 26.24
N PHE A 327 6.97 -6.29 25.09
CA PHE A 327 6.98 -5.58 23.81
C PHE A 327 5.59 -5.22 23.30
N ILE A 328 4.57 -6.00 23.59
CA ILE A 328 3.17 -5.68 23.23
C ILE A 328 2.62 -4.78 24.33
N VAL A 329 2.39 -3.51 24.01
CA VAL A 329 1.85 -2.51 24.95
C VAL A 329 0.41 -2.84 25.30
N TRP A 330 -0.39 -3.13 24.28
CA TRP A 330 -1.76 -3.61 24.39
C TRP A 330 -2.17 -4.39 23.15
N SER A 331 -3.19 -5.18 23.29
CA SER A 331 -3.80 -5.90 22.18
C SER A 331 -5.29 -6.12 22.39
N SER A 332 -6.00 -6.35 21.30
CA SER A 332 -7.38 -6.82 21.29
C SER A 332 -7.54 -7.93 20.26
N LYS A 333 -8.37 -8.92 20.56
CA LYS A 333 -8.76 -9.98 19.62
C LYS A 333 -10.13 -9.73 18.97
N LYS A 334 -10.71 -8.50 19.09
CA LYS A 334 -12.12 -8.24 18.75
C LYS A 334 -12.37 -7.05 17.84
N ILE A 335 -11.37 -6.20 17.57
CA ILE A 335 -11.60 -4.86 17.02
C ILE A 335 -11.01 -4.62 15.63
N ALA A 336 -10.20 -5.52 15.08
CA ALA A 336 -9.62 -5.30 13.76
C ALA A 336 -10.65 -5.41 12.63
N PRO A 337 -10.60 -4.55 11.61
CA PRO A 337 -11.39 -4.66 10.39
C PRO A 337 -10.83 -5.75 9.47
N TYR A 338 -11.55 -6.10 8.41
CA TYR A 338 -11.09 -7.09 7.43
C TYR A 338 -10.30 -6.44 6.28
N ASN A 339 -10.97 -5.61 5.44
CA ASN A 339 -10.33 -4.99 4.28
C ASN A 339 -9.64 -3.66 4.62
N PRO A 340 -10.26 -2.67 5.26
CA PRO A 340 -9.62 -1.40 5.52
C PRO A 340 -8.46 -1.56 6.50
N GLY A 341 -7.42 -0.75 6.32
CA GLY A 341 -6.40 -0.55 7.35
C GLY A 341 -6.93 0.32 8.49
N THR A 342 -6.35 0.21 9.67
CA THR A 342 -6.58 1.16 10.76
C THR A 342 -5.75 2.44 10.54
N ILE A 343 -6.07 3.51 11.25
CA ILE A 343 -5.33 4.77 11.18
C ILE A 343 -5.22 5.42 12.55
N VAL A 344 -4.04 5.94 12.86
CA VAL A 344 -3.82 6.74 14.07
C VAL A 344 -3.67 8.21 13.68
N ASN A 345 -4.43 9.07 14.32
CA ASN A 345 -4.31 10.51 14.18
C ASN A 345 -4.48 11.18 15.56
N ASP A 346 -3.49 11.97 15.94
CA ASP A 346 -3.45 12.74 17.19
C ASP A 346 -3.81 11.91 18.43
N GLY A 347 -3.12 10.79 18.63
CA GLY A 347 -3.31 9.90 19.78
C GLY A 347 -4.58 9.04 19.75
N ARG A 348 -5.32 9.05 18.64
CA ARG A 348 -6.57 8.30 18.44
C ARG A 348 -6.39 7.26 17.34
N LEU A 349 -6.69 6.02 17.66
CA LEU A 349 -6.75 4.91 16.71
C LEU A 349 -8.18 4.76 16.20
N PHE A 350 -8.40 5.06 14.93
CA PHE A 350 -9.69 4.84 14.28
C PHE A 350 -9.70 3.50 13.55
N VAL A 351 -10.80 2.79 13.70
CA VAL A 351 -11.07 1.50 13.08
C VAL A 351 -12.33 1.64 12.23
N LEU A 352 -12.15 1.64 10.90
CA LEU A 352 -13.25 1.60 9.94
C LEU A 352 -13.57 0.13 9.64
N TYR A 353 -14.77 -0.30 9.97
CA TYR A 353 -15.22 -1.66 9.64
C TYR A 353 -15.85 -1.71 8.24
N ASP A 354 -15.70 -2.84 7.60
CA ASP A 354 -16.15 -3.11 6.22
C ASP A 354 -17.63 -2.71 5.98
N ARG A 355 -18.48 -2.81 6.98
CA ARG A 355 -19.91 -2.49 6.91
C ARG A 355 -20.27 -1.03 7.26
N GLY A 356 -19.29 -0.15 7.31
CA GLY A 356 -19.51 1.28 7.54
C GLY A 356 -19.81 1.65 8.99
N PHE A 357 -19.14 1.00 9.93
CA PHE A 357 -19.08 1.42 11.32
C PHE A 357 -17.69 1.94 11.63
N VAL A 358 -17.57 2.87 12.54
CA VAL A 358 -16.29 3.37 13.04
C VAL A 358 -16.23 3.24 14.54
N SER A 359 -15.08 2.80 15.04
CA SER A 359 -14.69 2.88 16.45
C SER A 359 -13.46 3.74 16.60
N CYS A 360 -13.29 4.31 17.78
CA CYS A 360 -12.11 5.09 18.15
C CYS A 360 -11.58 4.63 19.51
N PHE A 361 -10.27 4.46 19.59
CA PHE A 361 -9.57 4.03 20.79
C PHE A 361 -8.41 4.99 21.08
N ASN A 362 -8.01 5.08 22.33
CA ASN A 362 -6.73 5.68 22.66
C ASN A 362 -5.60 4.84 22.02
N SER A 363 -4.75 5.45 21.19
CA SER A 363 -3.72 4.73 20.45
C SER A 363 -2.72 4.02 21.35
N LYS A 364 -2.38 4.61 22.51
CA LYS A 364 -1.35 4.11 23.44
C LYS A 364 -1.85 3.07 24.42
N THR A 365 -3.16 3.08 24.76
CA THR A 365 -3.71 2.18 25.81
C THR A 365 -4.71 1.16 25.27
N GLY A 366 -5.31 1.43 24.08
CA GLY A 366 -6.38 0.61 23.53
C GLY A 366 -7.74 0.83 24.20
N ASP A 367 -7.85 1.81 25.11
CA ASP A 367 -9.12 2.13 25.75
C ASP A 367 -10.11 2.73 24.74
N PRO A 368 -11.39 2.29 24.73
CA PRO A 368 -12.37 2.81 23.80
C PRO A 368 -12.74 4.26 24.15
N LEU A 369 -12.79 5.12 23.12
CA LEU A 369 -13.36 6.46 23.19
C LEU A 369 -14.82 6.43 22.71
N PHE A 370 -15.07 5.75 21.57
CA PHE A 370 -16.40 5.34 21.14
C PHE A 370 -16.31 4.06 20.32
N GLU A 371 -17.39 3.28 20.27
CA GLU A 371 -17.41 2.01 19.57
C GLU A 371 -18.62 1.89 18.62
N ALA A 372 -18.35 1.27 17.45
CA ALA A 372 -19.34 0.83 16.46
C ALA A 372 -20.42 1.88 16.10
N GLN A 373 -20.02 3.14 15.94
CA GLN A 373 -20.91 4.17 15.48
C GLN A 373 -21.10 4.09 13.96
N PRO A 374 -22.34 4.14 13.44
CA PRO A 374 -22.59 3.99 12.00
C PRO A 374 -22.20 5.23 11.22
N LEU A 375 -21.58 5.03 10.07
CA LEU A 375 -21.44 6.01 9.00
C LEU A 375 -22.71 6.07 8.15
N ASN A 376 -22.71 6.95 7.15
CA ASN A 376 -23.81 7.03 6.19
C ASN A 376 -24.03 5.67 5.53
N ARG A 377 -25.30 5.33 5.30
CA ARG A 377 -25.70 4.09 4.64
C ARG A 377 -25.23 4.09 3.19
N GLY A 378 -24.71 2.97 2.72
CA GLY A 378 -24.19 2.73 1.38
C GLY A 378 -23.72 1.31 1.23
N SER A 379 -22.88 1.06 0.24
CA SER A 379 -22.15 -0.20 0.10
C SER A 379 -21.03 -0.30 1.16
N GLU A 380 -20.34 -1.43 1.14
CA GLU A 380 -19.22 -1.70 2.05
C GLU A 380 -18.00 -0.81 1.78
N PHE A 381 -17.05 -0.87 2.70
CA PHE A 381 -15.78 -0.15 2.66
C PHE A 381 -14.63 -1.13 2.44
N THR A 382 -13.85 -0.91 1.39
CA THR A 382 -12.63 -1.68 1.09
C THR A 382 -11.40 -0.79 1.20
N ALA A 383 -11.48 0.47 0.74
CA ALA A 383 -10.41 1.44 0.87
C ALA A 383 -10.08 1.74 2.34
N SER A 384 -8.82 1.93 2.64
CA SER A 384 -8.39 2.38 3.97
C SER A 384 -8.74 3.84 4.20
N PRO A 385 -9.08 4.26 5.44
CA PRO A 385 -9.30 5.66 5.76
C PRO A 385 -8.01 6.47 5.63
N TRP A 386 -8.15 7.77 5.42
CA TRP A 386 -7.06 8.72 5.41
C TRP A 386 -7.41 9.97 6.22
N SER A 387 -6.42 10.78 6.54
CA SER A 387 -6.60 11.93 7.42
C SER A 387 -5.73 13.12 7.03
N TYR A 388 -6.29 14.32 7.15
CA TYR A 388 -5.62 15.61 7.12
C TYR A 388 -6.50 16.69 7.79
N ASP A 389 -5.91 17.82 8.17
CA ASP A 389 -6.60 18.98 8.76
C ASP A 389 -7.54 18.60 9.93
N GLY A 390 -7.14 17.63 10.77
CA GLY A 390 -7.92 17.16 11.90
C GLY A 390 -9.24 16.46 11.51
N LYS A 391 -9.33 15.98 10.27
CA LYS A 391 -10.49 15.26 9.72
C LYS A 391 -10.10 13.84 9.34
N LEU A 392 -11.04 12.93 9.44
CA LEU A 392 -10.96 11.56 8.97
C LEU A 392 -11.92 11.37 7.79
N PHE A 393 -11.44 10.70 6.76
CA PHE A 393 -12.15 10.45 5.52
C PHE A 393 -12.33 8.95 5.31
N CYS A 394 -13.55 8.53 5.02
CA CYS A 394 -13.90 7.13 4.76
C CYS A 394 -14.74 7.05 3.48
N ILE A 395 -14.19 6.47 2.42
CA ILE A 395 -14.88 6.28 1.14
C ILE A 395 -15.39 4.84 1.03
N ASN A 396 -16.66 4.69 0.66
CA ASN A 396 -17.25 3.39 0.38
C ASN A 396 -17.10 2.99 -1.11
N GLU A 397 -17.52 1.78 -1.45
CA GLU A 397 -17.40 1.24 -2.80
C GLU A 397 -18.27 1.95 -3.85
N ASP A 398 -19.27 2.73 -3.41
CA ASP A 398 -20.09 3.58 -4.28
C ASP A 398 -19.45 4.97 -4.56
N GLY A 399 -18.23 5.21 -4.04
CA GLY A 399 -17.57 6.51 -4.17
C GLY A 399 -18.14 7.59 -3.24
N MET A 400 -18.94 7.19 -2.23
CA MET A 400 -19.45 8.11 -1.22
C MET A 400 -18.46 8.20 -0.06
N CYS A 401 -17.96 9.40 0.21
CA CYS A 401 -16.95 9.65 1.25
C CYS A 401 -17.59 10.40 2.43
N SER A 402 -17.62 9.75 3.59
CA SER A 402 -17.96 10.41 4.86
C SER A 402 -16.76 11.17 5.38
N VAL A 403 -16.92 12.45 5.65
CA VAL A 403 -15.92 13.32 6.28
C VAL A 403 -16.33 13.55 7.71
N MET A 404 -15.46 13.22 8.65
CA MET A 404 -15.73 13.38 10.07
C MET A 404 -14.58 14.08 10.78
N LYS A 405 -14.88 14.69 11.91
CA LYS A 405 -13.85 15.24 12.80
C LYS A 405 -13.05 14.10 13.43
N ALA A 406 -11.74 14.20 13.41
CA ALA A 406 -10.87 13.26 14.13
C ALA A 406 -10.86 13.59 15.64
N GLY A 407 -11.90 13.17 16.38
CA GLY A 407 -12.13 13.51 17.77
C GLY A 407 -12.53 12.31 18.63
N ASP A 408 -12.83 12.57 19.91
CA ASP A 408 -13.21 11.55 20.91
C ASP A 408 -14.66 11.08 20.75
N THR A 409 -15.44 11.72 19.89
CA THR A 409 -16.81 11.36 19.55
C THR A 409 -17.00 11.39 18.04
N LEU A 410 -17.92 10.58 17.51
CA LEU A 410 -18.26 10.64 16.09
C LEU A 410 -19.03 11.93 15.76
N GLU A 411 -18.43 12.77 14.94
CA GLU A 411 -19.05 13.97 14.39
C GLU A 411 -18.88 13.95 12.86
N ILE A 412 -19.94 13.61 12.13
CA ILE A 412 -19.93 13.63 10.66
C ILE A 412 -20.16 15.07 10.22
N LEU A 413 -19.18 15.64 9.51
CA LEU A 413 -19.22 17.03 9.05
C LEU A 413 -20.07 17.13 7.77
N HIS A 414 -19.81 16.25 6.80
CA HIS A 414 -20.55 16.16 5.54
C HIS A 414 -20.20 14.86 4.79
N THR A 415 -20.83 14.67 3.65
CA THR A 415 -20.62 13.54 2.76
C THR A 415 -20.36 14.05 1.35
N ASN A 416 -19.30 13.53 0.73
CA ASN A 416 -18.95 13.81 -0.66
C ASN A 416 -19.32 12.61 -1.55
N SER A 417 -19.42 12.82 -2.86
CA SER A 417 -19.70 11.75 -3.82
C SER A 417 -18.91 11.90 -5.11
N LEU A 418 -18.58 10.76 -5.71
CA LEU A 418 -18.11 10.64 -7.10
C LEU A 418 -19.31 10.36 -8.02
N ALA A 419 -19.05 10.08 -9.31
CA ALA A 419 -20.11 9.73 -10.25
C ALA A 419 -20.76 8.39 -9.85
N GLU A 420 -22.08 8.28 -10.04
CA GLU A 420 -22.88 7.10 -9.63
C GLU A 420 -22.45 5.80 -10.33
N ASP A 421 -21.81 5.89 -11.50
CA ASP A 421 -21.33 4.77 -12.28
C ASP A 421 -19.89 4.37 -11.92
N ASP A 422 -19.25 5.04 -10.98
CA ASP A 422 -17.91 4.72 -10.46
C ASP A 422 -17.96 3.74 -9.29
N VAL A 423 -16.98 2.84 -9.26
CA VAL A 423 -16.73 1.96 -8.12
C VAL A 423 -15.30 2.16 -7.66
N THR A 424 -15.09 2.36 -6.37
CA THR A 424 -13.74 2.49 -5.82
C THR A 424 -13.47 1.51 -4.69
N LEU A 425 -12.36 0.78 -4.82
CA LEU A 425 -11.79 -0.07 -3.79
C LEU A 425 -10.37 0.42 -3.43
N SER A 426 -9.88 1.40 -4.18
CA SER A 426 -8.54 1.96 -4.03
C SER A 426 -8.48 2.96 -2.88
N THR A 427 -7.41 2.90 -2.10
CA THR A 427 -7.11 3.94 -1.11
C THR A 427 -6.56 5.18 -1.83
N PRO A 428 -7.08 6.39 -1.56
CA PRO A 428 -6.62 7.60 -2.19
C PRO A 428 -5.16 7.96 -1.92
N ALA A 429 -4.60 8.83 -2.76
CA ALA A 429 -3.29 9.43 -2.60
C ALA A 429 -3.42 10.93 -2.35
N ILE A 430 -2.46 11.51 -1.62
CA ILE A 430 -2.44 12.93 -1.28
C ILE A 430 -1.10 13.51 -1.75
N ALA A 431 -1.14 14.57 -2.54
CA ALA A 431 0.07 15.21 -3.05
C ALA A 431 -0.08 16.73 -3.05
N GLY A 432 0.68 17.41 -2.19
CA GLY A 432 0.54 18.85 -2.00
C GLY A 432 -0.88 19.22 -1.55
N ASP A 433 -1.57 20.01 -2.35
CA ASP A 433 -2.96 20.46 -2.13
C ASP A 433 -4.01 19.65 -2.90
N ARG A 434 -3.64 18.45 -3.40
CA ARG A 434 -4.47 17.57 -4.23
C ARG A 434 -4.77 16.24 -3.55
N LEU A 435 -5.99 15.78 -3.71
CA LEU A 435 -6.44 14.44 -3.36
C LEU A 435 -6.73 13.67 -4.65
N LEU A 436 -6.08 12.53 -4.84
CA LEU A 436 -6.25 11.66 -6.00
C LEU A 436 -7.07 10.43 -5.62
N ILE A 437 -8.21 10.25 -6.27
CA ILE A 437 -9.11 9.11 -6.03
C ILE A 437 -9.20 8.29 -7.31
N ARG A 438 -8.82 7.01 -7.21
CA ARG A 438 -8.95 6.06 -8.32
C ARG A 438 -10.25 5.28 -8.21
N THR A 439 -10.95 5.15 -9.33
CA THR A 439 -12.11 4.26 -9.51
C THR A 439 -11.78 3.15 -10.51
N ASP A 440 -12.76 2.30 -10.78
CA ASP A 440 -12.66 1.27 -11.82
C ASP A 440 -12.47 1.82 -13.24
N LYS A 441 -12.85 3.08 -13.47
CA LYS A 441 -12.88 3.71 -14.81
C LYS A 441 -11.92 4.88 -14.94
N ARG A 442 -11.59 5.56 -13.82
CA ARG A 442 -10.90 6.85 -13.91
C ARG A 442 -10.07 7.19 -12.67
N VAL A 443 -9.27 8.23 -12.79
CA VAL A 443 -8.62 8.93 -11.69
C VAL A 443 -9.22 10.33 -11.60
N TYR A 444 -9.64 10.72 -10.40
CA TYR A 444 -10.06 12.07 -10.05
C TYR A 444 -8.92 12.79 -9.34
N CYS A 445 -8.71 14.04 -9.69
CA CYS A 445 -7.94 14.99 -8.90
C CYS A 445 -8.90 16.00 -8.27
N ILE A 446 -8.95 15.98 -6.96
CA ILE A 446 -9.78 16.88 -6.17
C ILE A 446 -8.88 17.95 -5.59
N ARG A 447 -9.25 19.22 -5.80
CA ARG A 447 -8.52 20.39 -5.33
C ARG A 447 -9.47 21.53 -5.04
N ASN A 448 -9.21 22.29 -3.99
CA ASN A 448 -9.98 23.50 -3.75
C ASN A 448 -9.84 24.47 -4.93
N ALA A 449 -10.96 24.99 -5.41
CA ALA A 449 -10.94 26.05 -6.41
C ALA A 449 -10.10 27.23 -5.89
N SER A 450 -9.20 27.74 -6.70
CA SER A 450 -8.41 28.94 -6.35
C SER A 450 -9.39 30.07 -6.01
N ARG A 451 -9.26 30.63 -4.81
CA ARG A 451 -10.02 31.80 -4.39
C ARG A 451 -9.58 33.04 -5.15
#